data_83cc93a52fb3f27f4cfe99b427580a98
#
_entry.id   83cc93a52fb3f27f4cfe99b427580a98
#
_cell.length_a   1.000
_cell.length_b   1.000
_cell.length_c   1.000
_cell.angle_alpha   90.00
_cell.angle_beta   90.00
_cell.angle_gamma   90.00
#
_symmetry.space_group_name_H-M   'P 1'
#
loop_
_entity.id
_entity.type
_entity.pdbx_description
1 polymer ?
#
loop_
_entity_poly.entity_id
_entity_poly.type
_entity_poly.pdbx_seq_one_letter_code
_entity_poly.pdbx_strand_id
1 'polypeptide(L)'
;MRIDGLPADGSSFAWFDGDRYLAADPLDGSGVWQVQASASSHDSASASIELLQRLFAERGFPHVRLHGATWLSEFSPSVGMVDRYRAGRVLLAGDAAHVHSPAGGQGMNTGVQDAYNLAWKLALVLRGRASERLLDSYGQERMPVARAVLHGSDLDTPRCSHPTR
;
A
#
# COMPACT_ATOMS: atom_id res chain seq x y z
N MET A 1 15.40 2.42 -9.92
CA MET A 1 16.40 3.43 -10.29
C MET A 1 17.67 3.25 -9.47
N ARG A 2 18.78 3.91 -9.84
CA ARG A 2 20.00 3.99 -9.01
C ARG A 2 20.02 5.31 -8.26
N ILE A 3 20.58 5.31 -7.04
CA ILE A 3 20.64 6.49 -6.16
C ILE A 3 22.05 6.61 -5.59
N ASP A 4 22.61 7.83 -5.67
CA ASP A 4 23.81 8.22 -4.94
C ASP A 4 23.42 9.17 -3.80
N GLY A 5 24.16 9.10 -2.68
CA GLY A 5 23.95 10.00 -1.54
C GLY A 5 22.99 9.47 -0.45
N LEU A 6 22.47 8.26 -0.59
CA LEU A 6 21.81 7.52 0.51
C LEU A 6 22.81 6.57 1.19
N PRO A 7 22.53 6.13 2.44
CA PRO A 7 23.39 5.18 3.14
C PRO A 7 23.62 3.90 2.31
N ALA A 8 24.89 3.50 2.21
CA ALA A 8 25.28 2.33 1.42
C ALA A 8 25.10 1.00 2.18
N ASP A 9 24.58 1.04 3.40
CA ASP A 9 24.38 -0.13 4.26
C ASP A 9 23.18 -1.00 3.88
N GLY A 10 22.45 -0.62 2.82
CA GLY A 10 21.27 -1.33 2.37
C GLY A 10 20.02 -1.10 3.22
N SER A 11 20.04 -0.13 4.12
CA SER A 11 18.86 0.24 4.89
C SER A 11 17.85 1.03 4.04
N SER A 12 16.57 0.82 4.31
CA SER A 12 15.49 1.63 3.74
C SER A 12 15.57 3.06 4.28
N PHE A 13 15.27 4.01 3.42
CA PHE A 13 15.18 5.42 3.76
C PHE A 13 13.71 5.86 3.72
N ALA A 14 13.25 6.56 4.75
CA ALA A 14 11.94 7.19 4.77
C ALA A 14 12.01 8.56 5.44
N TRP A 15 11.29 9.52 4.89
CA TRP A 15 11.13 10.87 5.41
C TRP A 15 9.66 11.28 5.31
N PHE A 16 9.15 11.89 6.38
CA PHE A 16 7.77 12.33 6.48
C PHE A 16 7.71 13.76 7.04
N ASP A 17 6.84 14.57 6.48
CA ASP A 17 6.50 15.90 6.97
C ASP A 17 5.04 16.22 6.60
N GLY A 18 4.14 16.09 7.56
CA GLY A 18 2.71 16.18 7.31
C GLY A 18 2.25 15.10 6.31
N ASP A 19 1.63 15.53 5.22
CA ASP A 19 1.16 14.67 4.12
C ASP A 19 2.22 14.37 3.05
N ARG A 20 3.43 14.89 3.25
CA ARG A 20 4.55 14.69 2.34
C ARG A 20 5.43 13.55 2.81
N TYR A 21 5.77 12.64 1.90
CA TYR A 21 6.70 11.56 2.19
C TYR A 21 7.67 11.31 1.04
N LEU A 22 8.84 10.83 1.38
CA LEU A 22 9.80 10.17 0.50
C LEU A 22 10.14 8.82 1.11
N ALA A 23 10.21 7.80 0.28
CA ALA A 23 10.72 6.50 0.67
C ALA A 23 11.63 5.96 -0.44
N ALA A 24 12.70 5.32 -0.05
CA ALA A 24 13.61 4.62 -0.95
C ALA A 24 14.01 3.29 -0.30
N ASP A 25 13.68 2.21 -0.98
CA ASP A 25 13.93 0.85 -0.53
C ASP A 25 14.92 0.17 -1.49
N PRO A 26 16.05 -0.38 -1.00
CA PRO A 26 16.97 -1.11 -1.85
C PRO A 26 16.34 -2.42 -2.32
N LEU A 27 16.51 -2.73 -3.60
CA LEU A 27 16.05 -3.98 -4.19
C LEU A 27 17.25 -4.93 -4.33
N ASP A 28 17.12 -6.13 -3.81
CA ASP A 28 17.96 -7.31 -4.04
C ASP A 28 19.50 -7.16 -4.00
N GLY A 29 20.04 -6.09 -3.46
CA GLY A 29 21.47 -5.86 -3.39
C GLY A 29 22.15 -5.50 -4.73
N SER A 30 21.38 -5.26 -5.80
CA SER A 30 21.88 -4.89 -7.14
C SER A 30 22.27 -3.42 -7.26
N GLY A 31 22.12 -2.62 -6.20
CA GLY A 31 22.25 -1.17 -6.23
C GLY A 31 21.07 -0.46 -6.92
N VAL A 32 19.98 -1.19 -7.13
CA VAL A 32 18.72 -0.65 -7.62
C VAL A 32 17.80 -0.34 -6.44
N TRP A 33 17.09 0.77 -6.53
CA TRP A 33 16.18 1.25 -5.51
C TRP A 33 14.77 1.41 -6.05
N GLN A 34 13.80 1.07 -5.23
CA GLN A 34 12.42 1.52 -5.39
C GLN A 34 12.29 2.87 -4.69
N VAL A 35 11.76 3.87 -5.40
CA VAL A 35 11.54 5.21 -4.84
C VAL A 35 10.06 5.54 -4.92
N GLN A 36 9.55 6.07 -3.83
CA GLN A 36 8.19 6.56 -3.74
C GLN A 36 8.21 7.99 -3.18
N ALA A 37 7.39 8.86 -3.72
CA ALA A 37 7.22 10.22 -3.22
C ALA A 37 5.78 10.68 -3.35
N SER A 38 5.27 11.37 -2.34
CA SER A 38 4.03 12.11 -2.51
C SER A 38 4.28 13.31 -3.43
N ALA A 39 3.42 13.50 -4.42
CA ALA A 39 3.38 14.69 -5.25
C ALA A 39 2.13 15.51 -4.92
N SER A 40 2.23 16.83 -5.02
CA SER A 40 1.08 17.71 -4.85
C SER A 40 0.26 17.81 -6.15
N SER A 41 -1.00 18.23 -6.06
CA SER A 41 -1.82 18.52 -7.24
C SER A 41 -1.26 19.66 -8.12
N HIS A 42 -0.31 20.43 -7.61
CA HIS A 42 0.42 21.46 -8.34
C HIS A 42 1.63 20.90 -9.13
N ASP A 43 2.06 19.68 -8.84
CA ASP A 43 3.09 18.98 -9.57
C ASP A 43 2.47 18.34 -10.83
N SER A 44 1.94 19.15 -11.73
CA SER A 44 1.23 18.72 -12.97
C SER A 44 2.13 18.06 -14.03
N ALA A 45 3.38 17.75 -13.69
CA ALA A 45 4.29 17.00 -14.55
C ALA A 45 4.06 15.50 -14.36
N SER A 46 3.98 14.75 -15.44
CA SER A 46 3.97 13.29 -15.39
C SER A 46 5.19 12.75 -14.61
N ALA A 47 5.08 11.57 -14.02
CA ALA A 47 6.16 10.95 -13.26
C ALA A 47 7.47 10.95 -14.07
N SER A 48 8.47 11.63 -13.55
CA SER A 48 9.78 11.76 -14.17
C SER A 48 10.90 11.75 -13.14
N ILE A 49 12.13 11.47 -13.57
CA ILE A 49 13.31 11.54 -12.70
C ILE A 49 13.52 12.98 -12.21
N GLU A 50 13.29 13.95 -13.07
CA GLU A 50 13.43 15.38 -12.77
C GLU A 50 12.47 15.81 -11.66
N LEU A 51 11.22 15.34 -11.72
CA LEU A 51 10.23 15.57 -10.66
C LEU A 51 10.72 14.97 -9.33
N LEU A 52 11.12 13.71 -9.34
CA LEU A 52 11.63 13.04 -8.13
C LEU A 52 12.87 13.74 -7.59
N GLN A 53 13.83 14.12 -8.47
CA GLN A 53 15.04 14.84 -8.09
C GLN A 53 14.73 16.19 -7.43
N ARG A 54 13.74 16.91 -7.95
CA ARG A 54 13.25 18.16 -7.36
C ARG A 54 12.65 17.91 -5.98
N LEU A 55 11.78 16.90 -5.85
CA LEU A 55 11.14 16.56 -4.57
C LEU A 55 12.16 16.19 -3.49
N PHE A 56 13.25 15.48 -3.86
CA PHE A 56 14.34 15.21 -2.92
C PHE A 56 15.03 16.51 -2.46
N ALA A 57 15.32 17.42 -3.39
CA ALA A 57 15.97 18.69 -3.06
C ALA A 57 15.09 19.58 -2.18
N GLU A 58 13.80 19.72 -2.49
CA GLU A 58 12.83 20.51 -1.74
C GLU A 58 12.60 19.99 -0.32
N ARG A 59 12.79 18.68 -0.11
CA ARG A 59 12.61 18.01 1.18
C ARG A 59 13.90 17.88 2.00
N GLY A 60 14.94 18.64 1.64
CA GLY A 60 16.17 18.72 2.40
C GLY A 60 17.26 17.73 2.00
N PHE A 61 17.11 17.04 0.86
CA PHE A 61 18.08 16.07 0.35
C PHE A 61 18.69 16.48 -1.00
N PRO A 62 19.23 17.71 -1.14
CA PRO A 62 19.79 18.20 -2.41
C PRO A 62 21.05 17.48 -2.85
N HIS A 63 21.69 16.73 -1.97
CA HIS A 63 22.88 15.92 -2.24
C HIS A 63 22.56 14.57 -2.88
N VAL A 64 21.32 14.09 -2.77
CA VAL A 64 20.89 12.84 -3.38
C VAL A 64 20.79 13.01 -4.90
N ARG A 65 21.30 12.04 -5.64
CA ARG A 65 21.24 12.00 -7.11
C ARG A 65 20.54 10.74 -7.59
N LEU A 66 19.54 10.91 -8.45
CA LEU A 66 18.76 9.84 -9.02
C LEU A 66 19.20 9.56 -10.46
N HIS A 67 19.40 8.29 -10.82
CA HIS A 67 19.87 7.87 -12.12
C HIS A 67 19.04 6.70 -12.67
N GLY A 68 18.80 6.70 -13.97
CA GLY A 68 18.41 5.55 -14.76
C GLY A 68 17.14 4.85 -14.25
N ALA A 69 16.01 5.53 -14.21
CA ALA A 69 14.72 4.87 -13.92
C ALA A 69 14.34 3.92 -15.06
N THR A 70 14.09 2.67 -14.73
CA THR A 70 13.58 1.66 -15.67
C THR A 70 12.05 1.65 -15.73
N TRP A 71 11.40 2.16 -14.71
CA TRP A 71 9.95 2.27 -14.61
C TRP A 71 9.57 3.48 -13.75
N LEU A 72 8.59 4.22 -14.22
CA LEU A 72 7.99 5.37 -13.53
C LEU A 72 6.47 5.27 -13.67
N SER A 73 5.76 5.57 -12.60
CA SER A 73 4.31 5.54 -12.60
C SER A 73 3.76 6.48 -11.54
N GLU A 74 2.61 7.03 -11.82
CA GLU A 74 1.77 7.74 -10.86
C GLU A 74 0.68 6.79 -10.40
N PHE A 75 0.35 6.88 -9.12
CA PHE A 75 -0.81 6.19 -8.58
C PHE A 75 -1.49 7.04 -7.51
N SER A 76 -2.78 6.93 -7.45
CA SER A 76 -3.57 7.53 -6.37
C SER A 76 -4.12 6.40 -5.51
N PRO A 77 -3.61 6.24 -4.28
CA PRO A 77 -4.11 5.20 -3.41
C PRO A 77 -5.57 5.49 -3.05
N SER A 78 -6.42 4.50 -3.24
CA SER A 78 -7.78 4.52 -2.71
C SER A 78 -7.78 3.89 -1.33
N VAL A 79 -8.62 4.40 -0.44
CA VAL A 79 -8.86 3.79 0.88
C VAL A 79 -10.34 3.45 0.96
N GLY A 80 -10.66 2.22 1.27
CA GLY A 80 -12.04 1.81 1.33
C GLY A 80 -12.22 0.34 1.73
N MET A 81 -13.44 0.00 2.09
CA MET A 81 -13.82 -1.35 2.47
C MET A 81 -15.27 -1.62 2.07
N VAL A 82 -15.54 -2.81 1.61
CA VAL A 82 -16.89 -3.26 1.32
C VAL A 82 -17.70 -3.54 2.61
N ASP A 83 -19.02 -3.45 2.51
CA ASP A 83 -19.92 -3.68 3.64
C ASP A 83 -20.02 -5.15 4.05
N ARG A 84 -19.69 -6.08 3.15
CA ARG A 84 -19.74 -7.52 3.37
C ARG A 84 -18.71 -8.26 2.54
N TYR A 85 -18.10 -9.29 3.11
CA TYR A 85 -17.11 -10.15 2.44
C TYR A 85 -17.74 -11.35 1.72
N ARG A 86 -19.02 -11.61 1.96
CA ARG A 86 -19.77 -12.70 1.29
C ARG A 86 -21.13 -12.22 0.79
N ALA A 87 -21.47 -12.59 -0.43
CA ALA A 87 -22.81 -12.46 -1.00
C ALA A 87 -23.15 -13.75 -1.76
N GLY A 88 -23.96 -14.61 -1.13
CA GLY A 88 -24.25 -15.92 -1.67
C GLY A 88 -23.01 -16.78 -1.88
N ARG A 89 -22.65 -17.07 -3.13
CA ARG A 89 -21.47 -17.85 -3.51
C ARG A 89 -20.25 -17.00 -3.88
N VAL A 90 -20.38 -15.68 -3.84
CA VAL A 90 -19.27 -14.74 -4.09
C VAL A 90 -18.63 -14.39 -2.76
N LEU A 91 -17.31 -14.53 -2.69
CA LEU A 91 -16.48 -14.14 -1.56
C LEU A 91 -15.38 -13.20 -2.04
N LEU A 92 -15.10 -12.18 -1.27
CA LEU A 92 -14.08 -11.17 -1.55
C LEU A 92 -12.95 -11.29 -0.52
N ALA A 93 -11.71 -11.07 -0.96
CA ALA A 93 -10.52 -11.11 -0.10
C ALA A 93 -9.48 -10.11 -0.60
N GLY A 94 -8.64 -9.60 0.31
CA GLY A 94 -7.59 -8.65 -0.01
C GLY A 94 -8.16 -7.37 -0.63
N ASP A 95 -7.46 -6.81 -1.62
CA ASP A 95 -7.81 -5.53 -2.26
C ASP A 95 -9.22 -5.50 -2.89
N ALA A 96 -9.79 -6.65 -3.25
CA ALA A 96 -11.18 -6.74 -3.69
C ALA A 96 -12.18 -6.47 -2.55
N ALA A 97 -11.77 -6.62 -1.29
CA ALA A 97 -12.60 -6.43 -0.10
C ALA A 97 -12.25 -5.13 0.65
N HIS A 98 -10.98 -4.77 0.68
CA HIS A 98 -10.49 -3.58 1.38
C HIS A 98 -9.19 -3.08 0.76
N VAL A 99 -9.08 -1.79 0.59
CA VAL A 99 -7.89 -1.11 0.05
C VAL A 99 -7.36 -0.15 1.09
N HIS A 100 -6.06 -0.23 1.35
CA HIS A 100 -5.37 0.57 2.35
C HIS A 100 -4.46 1.60 1.70
N SER A 101 -4.17 2.68 2.44
CA SER A 101 -3.01 3.51 2.14
C SER A 101 -1.73 2.65 2.15
N PRO A 102 -0.75 2.90 1.26
CA PRO A 102 0.55 2.24 1.31
C PRO A 102 1.35 2.56 2.58
N ALA A 103 0.98 3.61 3.32
CA ALA A 103 1.57 3.94 4.61
C ALA A 103 1.42 2.76 5.59
N GLY A 104 2.53 2.33 6.16
CA GLY A 104 2.58 1.18 7.07
C GLY A 104 2.72 -0.19 6.40
N GLY A 105 2.63 -0.33 5.07
CA GLY A 105 2.94 -1.56 4.33
C GLY A 105 2.08 -2.78 4.67
N GLN A 106 0.89 -2.62 5.24
CA GLN A 106 0.10 -3.71 5.81
C GLN A 106 -0.92 -4.36 4.85
N GLY A 107 -1.20 -3.71 3.70
CA GLY A 107 -2.27 -4.16 2.78
C GLY A 107 -2.07 -5.60 2.29
N MET A 108 -0.92 -5.90 1.71
CA MET A 108 -0.60 -7.23 1.21
C MET A 108 -0.68 -8.31 2.30
N ASN A 109 -0.12 -8.06 3.47
CA ASN A 109 -0.14 -9.01 4.58
C ASN A 109 -1.57 -9.28 5.09
N THR A 110 -2.42 -8.27 5.13
CA THR A 110 -3.83 -8.41 5.48
C THR A 110 -4.56 -9.27 4.46
N GLY A 111 -4.34 -9.04 3.16
CA GLY A 111 -4.92 -9.82 2.08
C GLY A 111 -4.46 -11.29 2.08
N VAL A 112 -3.18 -11.56 2.36
CA VAL A 112 -2.67 -12.94 2.53
C VAL A 112 -3.36 -13.66 3.69
N GLN A 113 -3.56 -12.96 4.81
CA GLN A 113 -4.27 -13.51 5.96
C GLN A 113 -5.77 -13.78 5.65
N ASP A 114 -6.41 -12.93 4.86
CA ASP A 114 -7.78 -13.16 4.39
C ASP A 114 -7.85 -14.46 3.55
N ALA A 115 -6.95 -14.59 2.58
CA ALA A 115 -6.88 -15.77 1.74
C ALA A 115 -6.64 -17.04 2.56
N TYR A 116 -5.74 -16.99 3.53
CA TYR A 116 -5.48 -18.11 4.43
C TYR A 116 -6.73 -18.47 5.27
N ASN A 117 -7.39 -17.47 5.87
CA ASN A 117 -8.59 -17.67 6.67
C ASN A 117 -9.74 -18.27 5.85
N LEU A 118 -9.92 -17.79 4.61
CA LEU A 118 -10.98 -18.26 3.72
C LEU A 118 -10.71 -19.66 3.16
N ALA A 119 -9.47 -19.96 2.77
CA ALA A 119 -9.13 -21.16 1.99
C ALA A 119 -9.50 -22.47 2.71
N TRP A 120 -9.13 -22.61 3.98
CA TRP A 120 -9.45 -23.84 4.72
C TRP A 120 -10.94 -23.99 5.00
N LYS A 121 -11.65 -22.88 5.26
CA LYS A 121 -13.11 -22.88 5.46
C LYS A 121 -13.82 -23.32 4.19
N LEU A 122 -13.43 -22.74 3.07
CA LEU A 122 -13.96 -23.08 1.76
C LEU A 122 -13.69 -24.56 1.42
N ALA A 123 -12.47 -25.04 1.70
CA ALA A 123 -12.12 -26.43 1.47
C ALA A 123 -12.97 -27.43 2.29
N LEU A 124 -13.28 -27.10 3.53
CA LEU A 124 -14.17 -27.95 4.36
C LEU A 124 -15.60 -27.96 3.85
N VAL A 125 -16.13 -26.82 3.47
CA VAL A 125 -17.50 -26.71 2.95
C VAL A 125 -17.64 -27.44 1.61
N LEU A 126 -16.69 -27.23 0.68
CA LEU A 126 -16.72 -27.90 -0.63
C LEU A 126 -16.57 -29.42 -0.54
N ARG A 127 -15.88 -29.91 0.49
CA ARG A 127 -15.77 -31.37 0.77
C ARG A 127 -16.94 -31.93 1.56
N GLY A 128 -17.97 -31.13 1.85
CA GLY A 128 -19.10 -31.55 2.66
C GLY A 128 -18.79 -31.84 4.14
N ARG A 129 -17.62 -31.35 4.63
CA ARG A 129 -17.17 -31.54 6.02
C ARG A 129 -17.59 -30.45 6.97
N ALA A 130 -18.14 -29.36 6.45
CA ALA A 130 -18.71 -28.26 7.23
C ALA A 130 -19.92 -27.67 6.50
N SER A 131 -20.82 -27.07 7.26
CA SER A 131 -21.94 -26.33 6.70
C SER A 131 -21.49 -24.99 6.09
N GLU A 132 -22.27 -24.42 5.18
CA GLU A 132 -22.01 -23.10 4.60
C GLU A 132 -21.93 -21.97 5.63
N ARG A 133 -22.50 -22.15 6.84
CA ARG A 133 -22.37 -21.19 7.95
C ARG A 133 -20.92 -20.93 8.35
N LEU A 134 -20.01 -21.89 8.10
CA LEU A 134 -18.58 -21.67 8.34
C LEU A 134 -18.03 -20.53 7.48
N LEU A 135 -18.56 -20.32 6.28
CA LEU A 135 -18.13 -19.21 5.42
C LEU A 135 -18.62 -17.84 5.93
N ASP A 136 -19.68 -17.79 6.73
CA ASP A 136 -20.16 -16.53 7.32
C ASP A 136 -19.18 -16.03 8.40
N SER A 137 -18.49 -16.95 9.10
CA SER A 137 -17.47 -16.59 10.08
C SER A 137 -16.25 -15.87 9.46
N TYR A 138 -15.99 -16.09 8.17
CA TYR A 138 -14.92 -15.40 7.46
C TYR A 138 -15.04 -13.87 7.56
N GLY A 139 -16.20 -13.32 7.19
CA GLY A 139 -16.45 -11.89 7.30
C GLY A 139 -16.43 -11.40 8.75
N GLN A 140 -17.00 -12.18 9.68
CA GLN A 140 -17.02 -11.83 11.11
C GLN A 140 -15.61 -11.73 11.70
N GLU A 141 -14.68 -12.58 11.27
CA GLU A 141 -13.32 -12.60 11.76
C GLU A 141 -12.42 -11.57 11.06
N ARG A 142 -12.57 -11.40 9.75
CA ARG A 142 -11.63 -10.61 8.96
C ARG A 142 -12.00 -9.14 8.80
N MET A 143 -13.27 -8.79 8.75
CA MET A 143 -13.71 -7.39 8.64
C MET A 143 -13.25 -6.51 9.82
N PRO A 144 -13.31 -6.96 11.09
CA PRO A 144 -12.77 -6.15 12.20
C PRO A 144 -11.26 -5.89 12.08
N VAL A 145 -10.49 -6.89 11.61
CA VAL A 145 -9.04 -6.74 11.40
C VAL A 145 -8.75 -5.72 10.30
N ALA A 146 -9.42 -5.84 9.15
CA ALA A 146 -9.26 -4.88 8.06
C ALA A 146 -9.65 -3.45 8.48
N ARG A 147 -10.74 -3.28 9.26
CA ARG A 147 -11.11 -1.97 9.81
C ARG A 147 -10.04 -1.41 10.73
N ALA A 148 -9.45 -2.24 11.59
CA ALA A 148 -8.40 -1.79 12.50
C ALA A 148 -7.15 -1.32 11.73
N VAL A 149 -6.76 -2.04 10.66
CA VAL A 149 -5.65 -1.65 9.78
C VAL A 149 -5.97 -0.36 9.02
N LEU A 150 -7.21 -0.21 8.51
CA LEU A 150 -7.65 1.03 7.85
C LEU A 150 -7.57 2.23 8.81
N HIS A 151 -8.09 2.10 10.03
CA HIS A 151 -8.00 3.16 11.03
C HIS A 151 -6.56 3.47 11.46
N GLY A 152 -5.69 2.47 11.57
CA GLY A 152 -4.27 2.66 11.87
C GLY A 152 -3.55 3.41 10.75
N SER A 153 -3.79 3.03 9.50
CA SER A 153 -3.19 3.70 8.35
C SER A 153 -3.75 5.12 8.10
N ASP A 154 -4.98 5.42 8.53
CA ASP A 154 -5.56 6.77 8.49
C ASP A 154 -4.94 7.72 9.52
N LEU A 155 -4.48 7.20 10.65
CA LEU A 155 -3.77 8.00 11.67
C LEU A 155 -2.35 8.37 11.23
N ASP A 156 -1.75 7.52 10.40
CA ASP A 156 -0.40 7.72 9.85
C ASP A 156 -0.41 8.40 8.47
N THR A 157 -1.60 8.57 7.85
CA THR A 157 -1.75 9.22 6.54
C THR A 157 -2.52 10.54 6.72
N PRO A 158 -1.91 11.69 6.40
CA PRO A 158 -2.64 12.94 6.34
C PRO A 158 -3.74 12.82 5.28
N ARG A 159 -4.94 13.26 5.66
CA ARG A 159 -6.14 13.15 4.82
C ARG A 159 -5.96 13.94 3.54
N CYS A 160 -5.85 13.29 2.41
CA CYS A 160 -6.17 13.91 1.13
C CYS A 160 -7.67 14.27 1.16
N SER A 161 -7.98 15.55 1.37
CA SER A 161 -9.33 16.07 1.22
C SER A 161 -9.70 15.99 -0.26
N HIS A 162 -10.49 15.00 -0.64
CA HIS A 162 -11.19 15.06 -1.92
C HIS A 162 -12.18 16.24 -1.89
N PRO A 163 -12.16 17.14 -2.86
CA PRO A 163 -13.27 18.07 -3.03
C PRO A 163 -14.50 17.25 -3.40
N THR A 164 -15.50 17.28 -2.52
CA THR A 164 -16.86 16.79 -2.83
C THR A 164 -17.38 17.57 -4.05
N ARG A 165 -17.74 16.88 -5.10
CA ARG A 165 -18.63 17.38 -6.13
C ARG A 165 -20.08 17.20 -5.71
#